data_6ce20d1be92ee0b0c8667fc6c9202f37
#
_entry.id   6ce20d1be92ee0b0c8667fc6c9202f37
#
_cell.length_a   1.000
_cell.length_b   1.000
_cell.length_c   1.000
_cell.angle_alpha   90.00
_cell.angle_beta   90.00
_cell.angle_gamma   90.00
#
_symmetry.space_group_name_H-M   'P 1'
#
loop_
_entity.id
_entity.type
_entity.pdbx_description
1 polymer ?
#
loop_
_entity_poly.entity_id
_entity_poly.type
_entity_poly.pdbx_seq_one_letter_code
_entity_poly.pdbx_strand_id
1 'polypeptide(L)'
;RRGVITWTDGVYGPNGKLQDIVTYAQSVNDPVKGYLNIKVSYGSAKIVKTSEDGKVEGISFTITGNGVNKTVQTGEGGVIQIDNLTPGVYTVIEQAYDKYEPQEVRRVTVVSGQVATVNFSNVLKRGDLTVTKTSEDGLNEGVKFHLFGTSLSGLAVDEYAVTDSTGKAHFRDVLIGTGYTLEEVETAIRYVVPENQTAAIEWNKVTSKSFTNILKKWNVTVTKSDSETGTPQGDASLGGAVYGIYKGEQLIDRYTTDANGQFTTKYYVCGDDWSVREITPSEGYLLDESS
;
A
#
# COMPACT_ATOMS: atom_id res chain seq x y z
N ARG A 1 9.29 -1.34 -78.18
CA ARG A 1 8.08 -1.74 -77.41
C ARG A 1 7.97 -0.81 -76.24
N ARG A 2 6.90 -0.02 -76.14
CA ARG A 2 6.59 0.80 -74.96
C ARG A 2 6.00 -0.12 -73.90
N GLY A 3 6.77 -0.36 -72.83
CA GLY A 3 6.24 -1.02 -71.68
C GLY A 3 5.61 0.07 -70.76
N VAL A 4 4.32 -0.03 -70.50
CA VAL A 4 3.65 0.79 -69.50
C VAL A 4 3.76 0.02 -68.19
N ILE A 5 4.47 0.57 -67.22
CA ILE A 5 4.49 0.04 -65.84
C ILE A 5 3.39 0.76 -65.09
N THR A 6 2.36 0.03 -64.68
CA THR A 6 1.27 0.56 -63.86
C THR A 6 1.49 0.08 -62.40
N TRP A 7 1.61 0.99 -61.47
CA TRP A 7 1.75 0.71 -60.06
C TRP A 7 0.46 1.12 -59.34
N THR A 8 -0.06 0.24 -58.53
CA THR A 8 -1.13 0.57 -57.60
C THR A 8 -0.55 1.20 -56.35
N ASP A 9 -1.32 2.09 -55.70
CA ASP A 9 -0.92 2.74 -54.46
C ASP A 9 -0.43 1.70 -53.43
N GLY A 10 0.75 1.95 -52.85
CA GLY A 10 1.36 1.10 -51.82
C GLY A 10 2.26 -0.03 -52.33
N VAL A 11 2.44 -0.22 -53.67
CA VAL A 11 3.35 -1.23 -54.24
C VAL A 11 4.54 -0.54 -54.92
N TYR A 12 5.72 -0.85 -54.51
CA TYR A 12 6.97 -0.23 -54.96
C TYR A 12 7.90 -1.30 -55.57
N GLY A 13 7.62 -1.77 -56.74
CA GLY A 13 8.39 -2.82 -57.38
C GLY A 13 8.07 -4.24 -56.94
N PRO A 14 8.74 -5.25 -57.51
CA PRO A 14 8.43 -6.68 -57.28
C PRO A 14 8.50 -7.12 -55.83
N ASN A 15 9.40 -6.49 -55.06
CA ASN A 15 9.59 -6.82 -53.63
C ASN A 15 9.10 -5.69 -52.68
N GLY A 16 8.34 -4.73 -53.20
CA GLY A 16 7.81 -3.62 -52.40
C GLY A 16 8.83 -2.58 -51.96
N LYS A 17 10.02 -2.53 -52.60
CA LYS A 17 11.07 -1.57 -52.25
C LYS A 17 11.30 -0.57 -53.39
N LEU A 18 11.55 0.70 -53.04
CA LEU A 18 11.85 1.76 -54.00
C LEU A 18 13.07 1.40 -54.88
N GLN A 19 14.08 0.79 -54.29
CA GLN A 19 15.30 0.37 -54.98
C GLN A 19 15.02 -0.66 -56.08
N ASP A 20 14.08 -1.56 -55.84
CA ASP A 20 13.68 -2.60 -56.82
C ASP A 20 13.01 -1.97 -58.06
N ILE A 21 12.26 -0.87 -57.86
CA ILE A 21 11.64 -0.12 -58.99
C ILE A 21 12.71 0.54 -59.84
N VAL A 22 13.72 1.16 -59.24
CA VAL A 22 14.81 1.83 -59.97
C VAL A 22 15.62 0.80 -60.76
N THR A 23 15.96 -0.33 -60.14
CA THR A 23 16.70 -1.43 -60.82
C THR A 23 15.92 -2.01 -61.96
N TYR A 24 14.61 -2.25 -61.80
CA TYR A 24 13.75 -2.76 -62.84
C TYR A 24 13.64 -1.78 -64.01
N ALA A 25 13.43 -0.47 -63.74
CA ALA A 25 13.36 0.57 -64.80
C ALA A 25 14.67 0.68 -65.58
N GLN A 26 15.82 0.53 -64.93
CA GLN A 26 17.14 0.52 -65.60
C GLN A 26 17.39 -0.73 -66.48
N SER A 27 16.80 -1.88 -66.13
CA SER A 27 16.99 -3.11 -66.87
C SER A 27 16.24 -3.16 -68.19
N VAL A 28 15.27 -2.29 -68.41
CA VAL A 28 14.40 -2.28 -69.60
C VAL A 28 15.05 -1.51 -70.82
N ASN A 29 16.24 -1.01 -70.66
CA ASN A 29 17.10 -0.41 -71.72
C ASN A 29 16.33 0.27 -72.87
N ASP A 30 15.42 1.19 -72.57
CA ASP A 30 14.66 1.99 -73.54
C ASP A 30 15.25 3.41 -73.59
N PRO A 31 15.72 3.86 -74.79
CA PRO A 31 16.28 5.16 -74.99
C PRO A 31 15.28 6.34 -74.86
N VAL A 32 14.00 6.04 -74.62
CA VAL A 32 12.99 7.09 -74.40
C VAL A 32 13.10 7.54 -72.94
N LYS A 33 13.47 8.79 -72.72
CA LYS A 33 13.47 9.46 -71.44
C LYS A 33 12.05 9.44 -70.83
N GLY A 34 11.73 8.36 -70.16
CA GLY A 34 10.51 8.25 -69.36
C GLY A 34 10.79 8.84 -67.97
N TYR A 35 10.00 9.78 -67.55
CA TYR A 35 10.02 10.26 -66.15
C TYR A 35 9.15 9.27 -65.34
N LEU A 36 9.77 8.57 -64.40
CA LEU A 36 9.04 7.75 -63.43
C LEU A 36 8.58 8.68 -62.33
N ASN A 37 7.31 9.05 -62.34
CA ASN A 37 6.71 9.77 -61.23
C ASN A 37 6.30 8.76 -60.10
N ILE A 38 7.13 8.63 -59.10
CA ILE A 38 6.83 7.81 -57.93
C ILE A 38 6.06 8.67 -56.94
N LYS A 39 4.79 8.44 -56.79
CA LYS A 39 3.99 9.06 -55.72
C LYS A 39 4.10 8.17 -54.50
N VAL A 40 4.90 8.60 -53.55
CA VAL A 40 4.92 7.97 -52.22
C VAL A 40 3.67 8.41 -51.48
N SER A 41 2.83 7.46 -51.10
CA SER A 41 1.63 7.69 -50.34
C SER A 41 1.87 7.24 -48.89
N TYR A 42 1.71 8.17 -47.95
CA TYR A 42 1.92 7.92 -46.53
C TYR A 42 0.60 7.67 -45.83
N GLY A 43 0.67 6.98 -44.68
CA GLY A 43 -0.40 6.90 -43.70
C GLY A 43 0.05 7.50 -42.39
N SER A 44 -0.77 7.33 -41.34
CA SER A 44 -0.51 7.83 -40.02
C SER A 44 -0.76 6.76 -38.95
N ALA A 45 -0.08 6.86 -37.82
CA ALA A 45 -0.40 6.10 -36.61
C ALA A 45 -0.89 7.06 -35.53
N LYS A 46 -1.99 6.68 -34.86
CA LYS A 46 -2.56 7.41 -33.72
C LYS A 46 -2.44 6.56 -32.47
N ILE A 47 -1.77 7.07 -31.45
CA ILE A 47 -1.71 6.46 -30.12
C ILE A 47 -2.74 7.18 -29.27
N VAL A 48 -3.62 6.43 -28.60
CA VAL A 48 -4.59 6.94 -27.64
C VAL A 48 -4.25 6.35 -26.27
N LYS A 49 -3.98 7.24 -25.31
CA LYS A 49 -3.61 6.89 -23.97
C LYS A 49 -4.73 7.20 -22.99
N THR A 50 -5.07 6.22 -22.15
CA THR A 50 -5.90 6.36 -20.97
C THR A 50 -5.13 5.92 -19.73
N SER A 51 -5.55 6.35 -18.55
CA SER A 51 -4.92 5.98 -17.29
C SER A 51 -5.94 6.00 -16.16
N GLU A 52 -5.81 5.07 -15.25
CA GLU A 52 -6.70 4.95 -14.08
C GLU A 52 -6.64 6.19 -13.17
N ASP A 53 -5.47 6.83 -13.04
CA ASP A 53 -5.28 8.07 -12.28
C ASP A 53 -5.56 9.35 -13.08
N GLY A 54 -6.07 9.21 -14.31
CA GLY A 54 -6.34 10.33 -15.22
C GLY A 54 -5.11 11.01 -15.79
N LYS A 55 -3.90 10.60 -15.45
CA LYS A 55 -2.65 11.21 -15.93
C LYS A 55 -2.27 10.62 -17.28
N VAL A 56 -2.56 11.33 -18.33
CA VAL A 56 -2.34 10.90 -19.72
C VAL A 56 -1.34 11.77 -20.48
N GLU A 57 -0.96 12.94 -19.97
CA GLU A 57 0.02 13.84 -20.55
C GLU A 57 1.45 13.44 -20.21
N GLY A 58 2.39 13.67 -21.14
CA GLY A 58 3.82 13.41 -20.92
C GLY A 58 4.21 11.95 -20.92
N ILE A 59 3.31 11.03 -21.29
CA ILE A 59 3.60 9.60 -21.38
C ILE A 59 4.42 9.33 -22.64
N SER A 60 5.58 8.70 -22.47
CA SER A 60 6.54 8.45 -23.55
C SER A 60 6.28 7.12 -24.25
N PHE A 61 6.34 7.16 -25.58
CA PHE A 61 6.24 6.00 -26.44
C PHE A 61 7.39 5.96 -27.43
N THR A 62 7.91 4.76 -27.69
CA THR A 62 8.84 4.52 -28.80
C THR A 62 8.10 3.80 -29.93
N ILE A 63 8.15 4.38 -31.14
CA ILE A 63 7.64 3.74 -32.33
C ILE A 63 8.79 3.33 -33.23
N THR A 64 8.82 2.07 -33.67
CA THR A 64 9.85 1.51 -34.54
C THR A 64 9.23 0.73 -35.70
N GLY A 65 9.86 0.79 -36.86
CA GLY A 65 9.44 0.05 -38.08
C GLY A 65 9.79 0.83 -39.33
N ASN A 66 10.03 0.12 -40.45
CA ASN A 66 10.30 0.71 -41.79
C ASN A 66 11.32 1.87 -41.77
N GLY A 67 12.41 1.72 -41.02
CA GLY A 67 13.44 2.76 -40.87
C GLY A 67 13.10 3.89 -39.93
N VAL A 68 11.92 3.87 -39.27
CA VAL A 68 11.52 4.83 -38.23
C VAL A 68 11.96 4.30 -36.88
N ASN A 69 12.57 5.17 -36.09
CA ASN A 69 12.82 4.97 -34.66
C ASN A 69 12.64 6.34 -33.96
N LYS A 70 11.49 6.56 -33.38
CA LYS A 70 11.14 7.84 -32.75
C LYS A 70 10.59 7.60 -31.34
N THR A 71 10.99 8.47 -30.42
CA THR A 71 10.32 8.64 -29.13
C THR A 71 9.41 9.86 -29.19
N VAL A 72 8.18 9.70 -28.73
CA VAL A 72 7.11 10.70 -28.75
C VAL A 72 6.42 10.72 -27.40
N GLN A 73 5.81 11.84 -27.05
CA GLN A 73 5.09 12.00 -25.78
C GLN A 73 3.66 12.45 -26.02
N THR A 74 2.75 11.98 -25.17
CA THR A 74 1.36 12.44 -25.19
C THR A 74 1.22 13.87 -24.73
N GLY A 75 0.32 14.62 -25.40
CA GLY A 75 -0.16 15.92 -24.93
C GLY A 75 -1.32 15.79 -23.95
N GLU A 76 -1.93 16.91 -23.59
CA GLU A 76 -3.00 17.05 -22.59
C GLU A 76 -4.18 16.06 -22.79
N GLY A 77 -4.56 15.77 -24.02
CA GLY A 77 -5.63 14.81 -24.34
C GLY A 77 -5.21 13.34 -24.37
N GLY A 78 -3.95 12.99 -24.03
CA GLY A 78 -3.46 11.64 -24.07
C GLY A 78 -3.33 11.08 -25.51
N VAL A 79 -3.29 11.94 -26.53
CA VAL A 79 -3.25 11.54 -27.93
C VAL A 79 -1.96 11.96 -28.59
N ILE A 80 -1.41 11.06 -29.41
CA ILE A 80 -0.30 11.36 -30.33
C ILE A 80 -0.73 10.91 -31.71
N GLN A 81 -0.50 11.76 -32.72
CA GLN A 81 -0.59 11.37 -34.11
C GLN A 81 0.79 11.50 -34.77
N ILE A 82 1.21 10.46 -35.47
CA ILE A 82 2.48 10.40 -36.18
C ILE A 82 2.15 10.26 -37.64
N ASP A 83 2.40 11.31 -38.39
CA ASP A 83 2.10 11.40 -39.81
C ASP A 83 3.32 11.04 -40.67
N ASN A 84 3.08 10.90 -41.98
CA ASN A 84 4.09 10.60 -43.01
C ASN A 84 4.85 9.29 -42.73
N LEU A 85 4.13 8.28 -42.27
CA LEU A 85 4.63 6.92 -42.13
C LEU A 85 4.45 6.17 -43.43
N THR A 86 5.49 5.47 -43.91
CA THR A 86 5.35 4.53 -45.02
C THR A 86 4.45 3.35 -44.64
N PRO A 87 3.60 2.84 -45.53
CA PRO A 87 2.79 1.68 -45.26
C PRO A 87 3.61 0.51 -44.72
N GLY A 88 3.08 -0.20 -43.72
CA GLY A 88 3.76 -1.32 -43.09
C GLY A 88 3.42 -1.49 -41.62
N VAL A 89 4.09 -2.43 -40.96
CA VAL A 89 3.87 -2.74 -39.54
C VAL A 89 4.88 -1.98 -38.70
N TYR A 90 4.36 -1.31 -37.68
CA TYR A 90 5.15 -0.57 -36.67
C TYR A 90 4.91 -1.19 -35.30
N THR A 91 5.96 -1.20 -34.50
CA THR A 91 5.94 -1.60 -33.10
C THR A 91 5.87 -0.35 -32.23
N VAL A 92 4.94 -0.33 -31.26
CA VAL A 92 4.75 0.76 -30.32
C VAL A 92 4.99 0.21 -28.91
N ILE A 93 5.88 0.88 -28.16
CA ILE A 93 6.26 0.50 -26.81
C ILE A 93 6.05 1.72 -25.90
N GLU A 94 5.27 1.55 -24.84
CA GLU A 94 5.19 2.56 -23.78
C GLU A 94 6.40 2.44 -22.86
N GLN A 95 6.98 3.56 -22.44
CA GLN A 95 8.02 3.57 -21.43
C GLN A 95 7.45 3.13 -20.07
N ALA A 96 8.18 2.28 -19.34
CA ALA A 96 7.77 1.82 -18.02
C ALA A 96 7.78 2.97 -16.99
N TYR A 97 6.78 2.97 -16.11
CA TYR A 97 6.65 3.87 -14.96
C TYR A 97 6.45 3.06 -13.68
N ASP A 98 7.08 3.48 -12.60
CA ASP A 98 7.09 2.72 -11.34
C ASP A 98 5.69 2.49 -10.75
N LYS A 99 4.79 3.43 -10.93
CA LYS A 99 3.41 3.39 -10.39
C LYS A 99 2.43 2.54 -11.22
N TYR A 100 2.77 2.22 -12.48
CA TYR A 100 1.87 1.49 -13.37
C TYR A 100 2.33 0.05 -13.60
N GLU A 101 1.39 -0.82 -13.86
CA GLU A 101 1.66 -2.15 -14.36
C GLU A 101 2.37 -2.07 -15.72
N PRO A 102 3.28 -3.02 -16.03
CA PRO A 102 3.96 -3.04 -17.32
C PRO A 102 2.96 -3.17 -18.48
N GLN A 103 3.16 -2.36 -19.52
CA GLN A 103 2.38 -2.45 -20.74
C GLN A 103 3.00 -3.42 -21.72
N GLU A 104 2.15 -4.18 -22.42
CA GLU A 104 2.60 -5.03 -23.51
C GLU A 104 2.97 -4.21 -24.74
N VAL A 105 3.95 -4.71 -25.50
CA VAL A 105 4.32 -4.18 -26.80
C VAL A 105 3.16 -4.35 -27.77
N ARG A 106 2.77 -3.28 -28.48
CA ARG A 106 1.69 -3.31 -29.46
C ARG A 106 2.21 -3.09 -30.87
N ARG A 107 1.50 -3.68 -31.83
CA ARG A 107 1.79 -3.49 -33.25
C ARG A 107 0.63 -2.76 -33.92
N VAL A 108 0.96 -1.87 -34.85
CA VAL A 108 0.00 -1.12 -35.63
C VAL A 108 0.36 -1.25 -37.11
N THR A 109 -0.61 -1.55 -37.95
CA THR A 109 -0.43 -1.64 -39.44
C THR A 109 -0.87 -0.32 -40.04
N VAL A 110 0.07 0.43 -40.58
CA VAL A 110 -0.18 1.68 -41.31
C VAL A 110 -0.49 1.37 -42.75
N VAL A 111 -1.58 1.93 -43.24
CA VAL A 111 -2.03 1.84 -44.63
C VAL A 111 -2.04 3.24 -45.24
N SER A 112 -1.71 3.33 -46.54
CA SER A 112 -1.70 4.57 -47.28
C SER A 112 -3.01 5.35 -47.16
N GLY A 113 -2.95 6.63 -46.86
CA GLY A 113 -4.10 7.52 -46.74
C GLY A 113 -4.99 7.28 -45.50
N GLN A 114 -4.59 6.38 -44.60
CA GLN A 114 -5.38 6.02 -43.42
C GLN A 114 -4.65 6.37 -42.13
N VAL A 115 -5.42 6.53 -41.06
CA VAL A 115 -4.94 6.65 -39.69
C VAL A 115 -5.18 5.36 -38.94
N ALA A 116 -4.11 4.64 -38.62
CA ALA A 116 -4.18 3.42 -37.81
C ALA A 116 -4.08 3.75 -36.32
N THR A 117 -5.05 3.30 -35.51
CA THR A 117 -5.12 3.64 -34.09
C THR A 117 -4.66 2.47 -33.22
N VAL A 118 -3.87 2.78 -32.19
CA VAL A 118 -3.47 1.86 -31.13
C VAL A 118 -3.77 2.49 -29.77
N ASN A 119 -4.39 1.71 -28.85
CA ASN A 119 -4.80 2.18 -27.52
C ASN A 119 -3.89 1.60 -26.45
N PHE A 120 -3.57 2.41 -25.42
CA PHE A 120 -2.89 2.01 -24.22
C PHE A 120 -3.67 2.49 -23.00
N SER A 121 -3.78 1.65 -21.97
CA SER A 121 -4.47 2.00 -20.73
C SER A 121 -3.59 1.63 -19.55
N ASN A 122 -3.19 2.61 -18.72
CA ASN A 122 -2.41 2.35 -17.53
C ASN A 122 -3.28 1.99 -16.34
N VAL A 123 -2.92 0.88 -15.71
CA VAL A 123 -3.48 0.40 -14.45
C VAL A 123 -2.45 0.67 -13.35
N LEU A 124 -2.91 1.15 -12.21
CA LEU A 124 -2.04 1.39 -11.06
C LEU A 124 -1.65 0.08 -10.39
N LYS A 125 -0.40 -0.02 -9.96
CA LYS A 125 0.10 -1.16 -9.21
C LYS A 125 -0.52 -1.23 -7.82
N ARG A 126 -0.86 -2.44 -7.38
CA ARG A 126 -1.47 -2.74 -6.08
C ARG A 126 -0.81 -3.92 -5.40
N GLY A 127 -1.00 -4.00 -4.10
CA GLY A 127 -0.64 -5.13 -3.26
C GLY A 127 -1.59 -5.26 -2.08
N ASP A 128 -1.33 -6.20 -1.20
CA ASP A 128 -2.18 -6.49 -0.04
C ASP A 128 -1.43 -6.21 1.27
N LEU A 129 -2.18 -5.99 2.35
CA LEU A 129 -1.67 -5.95 3.71
C LEU A 129 -2.50 -6.87 4.60
N THR A 130 -1.83 -7.71 5.38
CA THR A 130 -2.44 -8.52 6.43
C THR A 130 -1.94 -8.06 7.78
N VAL A 131 -2.86 -7.74 8.68
CA VAL A 131 -2.58 -7.43 10.08
C VAL A 131 -2.92 -8.65 10.92
N THR A 132 -1.99 -9.11 11.75
CA THR A 132 -2.24 -10.15 12.76
C THR A 132 -2.38 -9.49 14.12
N LYS A 133 -3.52 -9.69 14.74
CA LYS A 133 -3.86 -9.18 16.07
C LYS A 133 -3.69 -10.24 17.12
N THR A 134 -3.03 -9.90 18.23
CA THR A 134 -2.95 -10.67 19.45
C THR A 134 -3.34 -9.81 20.65
N SER A 135 -3.76 -10.42 21.76
CA SER A 135 -4.06 -9.75 23.01
C SER A 135 -3.77 -10.67 24.21
N GLU A 136 -3.47 -10.11 25.37
CA GLU A 136 -3.20 -10.89 26.59
C GLU A 136 -4.42 -11.71 27.07
N ASP A 137 -5.62 -11.29 26.72
CA ASP A 137 -6.88 -11.98 27.09
C ASP A 137 -7.44 -12.87 25.97
N GLY A 138 -6.73 -12.95 24.83
CA GLY A 138 -7.12 -13.80 23.69
C GLY A 138 -8.28 -13.23 22.83
N LEU A 139 -8.78 -12.03 23.12
CA LEU A 139 -9.88 -11.40 22.38
C LEU A 139 -9.33 -10.63 21.18
N ASN A 140 -9.20 -11.32 20.05
CA ASN A 140 -8.53 -10.83 18.85
C ASN A 140 -9.47 -10.59 17.66
N GLU A 141 -10.74 -11.04 17.74
CA GLU A 141 -11.76 -10.86 16.70
C GLU A 141 -12.47 -9.52 16.85
N GLY A 142 -12.90 -8.94 15.73
CA GLY A 142 -13.67 -7.68 15.71
C GLY A 142 -12.86 -6.42 15.94
N VAL A 143 -11.52 -6.51 15.98
CA VAL A 143 -10.65 -5.34 16.14
C VAL A 143 -10.49 -4.62 14.81
N LYS A 144 -10.76 -3.32 14.80
CA LYS A 144 -10.75 -2.47 13.62
C LYS A 144 -9.41 -1.79 13.44
N PHE A 145 -8.90 -1.84 12.21
CA PHE A 145 -7.68 -1.17 11.77
C PHE A 145 -7.96 -0.15 10.68
N HIS A 146 -7.20 0.92 10.66
CA HIS A 146 -7.23 1.98 9.67
C HIS A 146 -5.87 2.10 8.99
N LEU A 147 -5.86 2.04 7.65
CA LEU A 147 -4.70 2.25 6.81
C LEU A 147 -4.92 3.51 5.98
N PHE A 148 -4.05 4.50 6.12
CA PHE A 148 -4.21 5.77 5.41
C PHE A 148 -2.88 6.40 5.03
N GLY A 149 -2.92 7.25 4.01
CA GLY A 149 -1.76 7.98 3.50
C GLY A 149 -1.85 8.27 2.01
N THR A 150 -0.71 8.54 1.40
CA THR A 150 -0.62 8.87 -0.03
C THR A 150 0.16 7.79 -0.77
N SER A 151 -0.42 7.26 -1.85
CA SER A 151 0.18 6.26 -2.71
C SER A 151 1.32 6.82 -3.56
N LEU A 152 2.09 5.95 -4.21
CA LEU A 152 3.12 6.32 -5.19
C LEU A 152 2.54 7.10 -6.38
N SER A 153 1.28 6.90 -6.71
CA SER A 153 0.57 7.65 -7.77
C SER A 153 0.15 9.05 -7.33
N GLY A 154 0.22 9.37 -6.03
CA GLY A 154 -0.25 10.61 -5.44
C GLY A 154 -1.74 10.60 -5.07
N LEU A 155 -2.43 9.46 -5.22
CA LEU A 155 -3.81 9.27 -4.77
C LEU A 155 -3.83 8.94 -3.28
N ALA A 156 -4.84 9.44 -2.58
CA ALA A 156 -5.06 9.11 -1.18
C ALA A 156 -5.53 7.66 -1.04
N VAL A 157 -5.08 7.02 0.03
CA VAL A 157 -5.59 5.74 0.55
C VAL A 157 -6.18 6.01 1.91
N ASP A 158 -7.38 5.51 2.18
CA ASP A 158 -8.13 5.68 3.43
C ASP A 158 -9.06 4.47 3.58
N GLU A 159 -8.53 3.39 4.15
CA GLU A 159 -9.18 2.08 4.17
C GLU A 159 -9.26 1.52 5.58
N TYR A 160 -10.30 0.72 5.83
CA TYR A 160 -10.55 0.06 7.09
C TYR A 160 -10.67 -1.45 6.90
N ALA A 161 -10.15 -2.20 7.87
CA ALA A 161 -10.32 -3.65 7.93
C ALA A 161 -10.57 -4.08 9.38
N VAL A 162 -11.30 -5.19 9.55
CA VAL A 162 -11.66 -5.75 10.85
C VAL A 162 -11.10 -7.16 10.94
N THR A 163 -10.59 -7.53 12.12
CA THR A 163 -10.08 -8.86 12.35
C THR A 163 -11.19 -9.92 12.37
N ASP A 164 -10.91 -11.02 11.70
CA ASP A 164 -11.74 -12.22 11.71
C ASP A 164 -11.51 -13.07 12.98
N SER A 165 -12.17 -14.25 13.06
CA SER A 165 -12.05 -15.20 14.17
C SER A 165 -10.62 -15.75 14.36
N THR A 166 -9.74 -15.60 13.37
CA THR A 166 -8.31 -15.96 13.47
C THR A 166 -7.44 -14.80 13.93
N GLY A 167 -8.03 -13.65 14.22
CA GLY A 167 -7.33 -12.42 14.58
C GLY A 167 -6.62 -11.72 13.41
N LYS A 168 -7.08 -11.93 12.18
CA LYS A 168 -6.48 -11.32 10.99
C LYS A 168 -7.40 -10.31 10.34
N ALA A 169 -6.86 -9.12 10.05
CA ALA A 169 -7.49 -8.12 9.20
C ALA A 169 -6.76 -8.04 7.85
N HIS A 170 -7.52 -7.92 6.76
CA HIS A 170 -6.99 -7.93 5.41
C HIS A 170 -7.38 -6.64 4.67
N PHE A 171 -6.38 -5.89 4.24
CA PHE A 171 -6.51 -4.83 3.24
C PHE A 171 -6.10 -5.43 1.90
N ARG A 172 -7.00 -5.37 0.92
CA ARG A 172 -6.79 -5.99 -0.40
C ARG A 172 -6.78 -4.93 -1.48
N ASP A 173 -5.98 -5.19 -2.52
CA ASP A 173 -5.95 -4.35 -3.71
C ASP A 173 -5.59 -2.88 -3.41
N VAL A 174 -4.71 -2.66 -2.43
CA VAL A 174 -4.25 -1.35 -1.99
C VAL A 174 -3.22 -0.80 -2.96
N LEU A 175 -3.31 0.48 -3.32
CA LEU A 175 -2.31 1.16 -4.15
C LEU A 175 -0.91 1.08 -3.50
N ILE A 176 0.13 0.86 -4.31
CA ILE A 176 1.50 0.79 -3.79
C ILE A 176 1.97 2.13 -3.21
N GLY A 177 2.74 2.07 -2.12
CA GLY A 177 3.31 3.22 -1.44
C GLY A 177 4.17 2.79 -0.26
N THR A 178 5.01 3.67 0.26
CA THR A 178 6.01 3.35 1.30
C THR A 178 5.75 4.03 2.64
N GLY A 179 4.79 4.95 2.71
CA GLY A 179 4.60 5.81 3.88
C GLY A 179 3.18 5.79 4.46
N TYR A 180 2.47 4.67 4.36
CA TYR A 180 1.15 4.55 4.97
C TYR A 180 1.25 4.47 6.48
N THR A 181 0.31 5.11 7.16
CA THR A 181 0.09 4.91 8.59
C THR A 181 -0.95 3.82 8.78
N LEU A 182 -0.63 2.87 9.66
CA LEU A 182 -1.52 1.80 10.10
C LEU A 182 -1.75 1.94 11.59
N GLU A 183 -3.00 2.02 12.01
CA GLU A 183 -3.40 2.18 13.41
C GLU A 183 -4.54 1.23 13.79
N GLU A 184 -4.58 0.85 15.06
CA GLU A 184 -5.77 0.24 15.66
C GLU A 184 -6.71 1.34 16.09
N VAL A 185 -7.96 1.31 15.63
CA VAL A 185 -8.97 2.30 16.00
C VAL A 185 -9.96 1.72 16.99
N GLU A 186 -10.52 2.58 17.85
CA GLU A 186 -11.50 2.18 18.87
C GLU A 186 -10.97 1.10 19.83
N THR A 187 -9.68 1.19 20.20
CA THR A 187 -9.06 0.26 21.16
C THR A 187 -9.87 0.22 22.45
N ALA A 188 -10.29 -0.99 22.86
CA ALA A 188 -11.11 -1.17 24.05
C ALA A 188 -10.41 -0.59 25.29
N ILE A 189 -11.18 0.06 26.17
CA ILE A 189 -10.68 0.82 27.34
C ILE A 189 -9.76 0.02 28.27
N ARG A 190 -9.92 -1.30 28.31
CA ARG A 190 -9.11 -2.21 29.13
C ARG A 190 -7.67 -2.37 28.65
N TYR A 191 -7.35 -1.95 27.42
CA TYR A 191 -6.01 -2.08 26.86
C TYR A 191 -5.23 -0.76 26.90
N VAL A 192 -3.93 -0.89 26.89
CA VAL A 192 -3.03 0.20 26.51
C VAL A 192 -3.17 0.39 25.01
N VAL A 193 -3.40 1.62 24.56
CA VAL A 193 -3.50 1.93 23.12
C VAL A 193 -2.16 1.62 22.44
N PRO A 194 -2.12 0.75 21.44
CA PRO A 194 -0.88 0.44 20.73
C PRO A 194 -0.40 1.62 19.88
N GLU A 195 0.89 1.70 19.66
CA GLU A 195 1.47 2.72 18.79
C GLU A 195 1.15 2.45 17.31
N ASN A 196 0.96 3.54 16.55
CA ASN A 196 0.78 3.47 15.12
C ASN A 196 2.05 2.91 14.44
N GLN A 197 1.87 2.20 13.34
CA GLN A 197 2.96 1.63 12.56
C GLN A 197 2.99 2.22 11.15
N THR A 198 4.18 2.29 10.57
CA THR A 198 4.32 2.59 9.14
C THR A 198 4.21 1.30 8.33
N ALA A 199 3.45 1.34 7.24
CA ALA A 199 3.32 0.23 6.30
C ALA A 199 3.78 0.63 4.89
N ALA A 200 4.43 -0.30 4.20
CA ALA A 200 4.75 -0.20 2.78
C ALA A 200 3.98 -1.27 2.02
N ILE A 201 3.33 -0.87 0.95
CA ILE A 201 2.61 -1.77 0.04
C ILE A 201 3.41 -1.90 -1.25
N GLU A 202 3.79 -3.12 -1.60
CA GLU A 202 4.56 -3.44 -2.78
C GLU A 202 3.69 -4.19 -3.80
N TRP A 203 4.00 -3.99 -5.08
CA TRP A 203 3.24 -4.59 -6.18
C TRP A 203 3.24 -6.12 -6.12
N ASN A 204 2.02 -6.71 -6.23
CA ASN A 204 1.77 -8.15 -6.21
C ASN A 204 2.35 -8.87 -4.98
N LYS A 205 2.49 -8.16 -3.84
CA LYS A 205 2.95 -8.73 -2.58
C LYS A 205 1.93 -8.54 -1.48
N VAL A 206 2.05 -9.40 -0.45
CA VAL A 206 1.34 -9.27 0.80
C VAL A 206 2.30 -8.77 1.87
N THR A 207 2.09 -7.56 2.35
CA THR A 207 2.79 -7.02 3.51
C THR A 207 2.16 -7.58 4.79
N SER A 208 2.97 -7.93 5.78
CA SER A 208 2.49 -8.41 7.09
C SER A 208 2.86 -7.44 8.20
N LYS A 209 1.89 -7.15 9.08
CA LYS A 209 2.06 -6.36 10.30
C LYS A 209 1.42 -7.09 11.47
N SER A 210 1.85 -6.78 12.68
CA SER A 210 1.29 -7.37 13.90
C SER A 210 1.07 -6.30 14.96
N PHE A 211 -0.04 -6.43 15.70
CA PHE A 211 -0.38 -5.61 16.85
C PHE A 211 -0.70 -6.51 18.03
N THR A 212 -0.20 -6.14 19.20
CA THR A 212 -0.48 -6.83 20.46
C THR A 212 -1.11 -5.89 21.44
N ASN A 213 -2.30 -6.23 21.96
CA ASN A 213 -2.93 -5.46 23.03
C ASN A 213 -2.52 -6.00 24.39
N ILE A 214 -2.03 -5.08 25.21
CA ILE A 214 -1.61 -5.31 26.59
C ILE A 214 -2.70 -4.77 27.50
N LEU A 215 -3.14 -5.56 28.46
CA LEU A 215 -4.11 -5.13 29.46
C LEU A 215 -3.52 -4.05 30.34
N LYS A 216 -4.32 -3.04 30.67
CA LYS A 216 -3.97 -2.06 31.67
C LYS A 216 -3.85 -2.74 33.04
N LYS A 217 -2.80 -2.39 33.77
CA LYS A 217 -2.50 -2.98 35.07
C LYS A 217 -2.26 -1.85 36.10
N TRP A 218 -2.56 -2.15 37.35
CA TRP A 218 -2.33 -1.29 38.46
C TRP A 218 -1.54 -2.02 39.52
N ASN A 219 -0.86 -1.27 40.41
CA ASN A 219 -0.31 -1.71 41.68
C ASN A 219 -0.56 -0.62 42.69
N VAL A 220 -0.42 -0.96 43.95
CA VAL A 220 -0.58 0.00 45.06
C VAL A 220 0.55 -0.16 46.09
N THR A 221 1.03 0.96 46.59
CA THR A 221 1.82 1.00 47.82
C THR A 221 0.92 1.41 48.96
N VAL A 222 0.82 0.55 49.96
CA VAL A 222 0.07 0.77 51.16
C VAL A 222 1.03 1.20 52.26
N THR A 223 0.67 2.23 53.00
CA THR A 223 1.42 2.70 54.20
C THR A 223 0.48 2.69 55.38
N LYS A 224 0.79 1.85 56.38
CA LYS A 224 0.13 1.86 57.66
C LYS A 224 0.75 2.99 58.51
N SER A 225 -0.09 3.74 59.19
CA SER A 225 0.33 4.79 60.13
C SER A 225 -0.49 4.71 61.39
N ASP A 226 0.02 5.23 62.46
CA ASP A 226 -0.75 5.47 63.69
C ASP A 226 -1.76 6.58 63.43
N SER A 227 -3.02 6.39 63.83
CA SER A 227 -4.12 7.33 63.52
C SER A 227 -4.05 8.64 64.35
N GLU A 228 -3.34 8.63 65.45
CA GLU A 228 -3.24 9.79 66.34
C GLU A 228 -1.96 10.61 66.15
N THR A 229 -0.83 9.92 65.93
CA THR A 229 0.50 10.57 65.87
C THR A 229 1.21 10.40 64.54
N GLY A 230 0.73 9.50 63.69
CA GLY A 230 1.39 9.13 62.42
C GLY A 230 2.60 8.22 62.60
N THR A 231 3.11 8.05 63.83
CA THR A 231 4.27 7.23 64.15
C THR A 231 3.95 6.25 65.29
N PRO A 232 4.59 5.05 65.34
CA PRO A 232 4.30 4.07 66.38
C PRO A 232 4.59 4.63 67.75
N GLN A 233 3.72 4.30 68.72
CA GLN A 233 3.83 4.74 70.09
C GLN A 233 4.19 3.58 71.04
N GLY A 234 5.13 3.82 71.95
CA GLY A 234 5.58 2.79 72.90
C GLY A 234 6.19 1.59 72.21
N ASP A 235 5.70 0.40 72.56
CA ASP A 235 6.14 -0.90 71.92
C ASP A 235 5.35 -1.28 70.73
N ALA A 236 4.45 -0.45 70.17
CA ALA A 236 3.67 -0.71 68.99
C ALA A 236 4.55 -0.73 67.72
N SER A 237 4.22 -1.59 66.75
CA SER A 237 4.94 -1.73 65.52
C SER A 237 4.02 -1.50 64.31
N LEU A 238 4.47 -0.73 63.32
CA LEU A 238 3.78 -0.61 62.02
C LEU A 238 4.05 -1.81 61.09
N GLY A 239 5.13 -2.52 61.38
CA GLY A 239 5.50 -3.74 60.63
C GLY A 239 4.73 -4.95 61.13
N GLY A 240 4.49 -5.91 60.24
CA GLY A 240 3.82 -7.16 60.56
C GLY A 240 2.30 -7.15 60.36
N ALA A 241 1.68 -6.03 60.02
CA ALA A 241 0.28 -6.00 59.65
C ALA A 241 0.06 -6.75 58.33
N VAL A 242 -0.99 -7.58 58.27
CA VAL A 242 -1.32 -8.37 57.06
C VAL A 242 -2.51 -7.75 56.35
N TYR A 243 -2.32 -7.43 55.10
CA TYR A 243 -3.36 -6.91 54.23
C TYR A 243 -3.71 -7.92 53.12
N GLY A 244 -4.99 -8.00 52.76
CA GLY A 244 -5.50 -8.77 51.63
C GLY A 244 -5.83 -7.87 50.46
N ILE A 245 -5.48 -8.32 49.29
CA ILE A 245 -5.98 -7.78 48.04
C ILE A 245 -7.17 -8.65 47.59
N TYR A 246 -8.32 -8.04 47.43
CA TYR A 246 -9.57 -8.70 47.12
C TYR A 246 -10.10 -8.29 45.75
N LYS A 247 -10.75 -9.25 45.06
CA LYS A 247 -11.58 -9.02 43.91
C LYS A 247 -13.02 -9.40 44.27
N GLY A 248 -13.88 -8.42 44.47
CA GLY A 248 -15.14 -8.64 45.19
C GLY A 248 -14.88 -9.18 46.60
N GLU A 249 -15.45 -10.32 46.95
CA GLU A 249 -15.21 -11.00 48.23
C GLU A 249 -14.10 -12.06 48.19
N GLN A 250 -13.50 -12.29 47.00
CA GLN A 250 -12.43 -13.29 46.87
C GLN A 250 -11.07 -12.71 47.21
N LEU A 251 -10.39 -13.30 48.19
CA LEU A 251 -8.99 -12.99 48.51
C LEU A 251 -8.08 -13.51 47.40
N ILE A 252 -7.33 -12.61 46.76
CA ILE A 252 -6.40 -12.90 45.65
C ILE A 252 -4.98 -13.06 46.21
N ASP A 253 -4.49 -12.11 47.02
CA ASP A 253 -3.13 -12.11 47.57
C ASP A 253 -3.11 -11.54 48.96
N ARG A 254 -2.01 -11.82 49.71
CA ARG A 254 -1.70 -11.26 51.05
C ARG A 254 -0.35 -10.58 50.97
N TYR A 255 -0.25 -9.47 51.67
CA TYR A 255 0.99 -8.70 51.88
C TYR A 255 1.15 -8.37 53.37
N THR A 256 2.40 -8.35 53.79
CA THR A 256 2.74 -7.97 55.16
C THR A 256 3.55 -6.68 55.12
N THR A 257 3.24 -5.74 56.00
CA THR A 257 3.98 -4.48 56.10
C THR A 257 5.41 -4.73 56.63
N ASP A 258 6.36 -4.02 56.06
CA ASP A 258 7.75 -3.97 56.53
C ASP A 258 7.88 -3.16 57.84
N ALA A 259 9.11 -2.97 58.34
CA ALA A 259 9.38 -2.19 59.55
C ALA A 259 8.93 -0.72 59.50
N ASN A 260 8.77 -0.17 58.28
CA ASN A 260 8.26 1.17 58.02
C ASN A 260 6.74 1.23 57.89
N GLY A 261 6.06 0.10 58.03
CA GLY A 261 4.62 -0.01 57.82
C GLY A 261 4.20 -0.06 56.39
N GLN A 262 5.08 -0.44 55.45
CA GLN A 262 4.81 -0.36 54.03
C GLN A 262 4.89 -1.72 53.31
N PHE A 263 4.12 -1.85 52.25
CA PHE A 263 4.28 -2.87 51.21
C PHE A 263 3.86 -2.31 49.84
N THR A 264 4.40 -2.87 48.77
CA THR A 264 3.95 -2.61 47.40
C THR A 264 3.49 -3.91 46.77
N THR A 265 2.33 -3.89 46.12
CA THR A 265 1.79 -5.07 45.48
C THR A 265 2.48 -5.37 44.15
N LYS A 266 2.35 -6.60 43.66
CA LYS A 266 2.55 -6.88 42.23
C LYS A 266 1.51 -6.14 41.39
N TYR A 267 1.67 -6.19 40.06
CA TYR A 267 0.68 -5.63 39.12
C TYR A 267 -0.54 -6.56 38.95
N TYR A 268 -1.73 -5.99 38.98
CA TYR A 268 -3.02 -6.65 38.69
C TYR A 268 -3.67 -6.00 37.49
N VAL A 269 -4.46 -6.80 36.75
CA VAL A 269 -5.25 -6.27 35.62
C VAL A 269 -6.30 -5.29 36.16
N CYS A 270 -6.41 -4.10 35.55
CA CYS A 270 -7.43 -3.12 35.90
C CYS A 270 -8.85 -3.70 35.74
N GLY A 271 -9.75 -3.27 36.58
CA GLY A 271 -11.15 -3.66 36.59
C GLY A 271 -11.83 -3.15 37.83
N ASP A 272 -13.12 -3.36 37.93
CA ASP A 272 -13.94 -2.98 39.07
C ASP A 272 -13.78 -3.97 40.24
N ASP A 273 -14.32 -3.64 41.40
CA ASP A 273 -14.43 -4.49 42.60
C ASP A 273 -13.11 -4.89 43.25
N TRP A 274 -12.03 -4.16 43.00
CA TRP A 274 -10.80 -4.33 43.75
C TRP A 274 -10.86 -3.58 45.07
N SER A 275 -10.44 -4.25 46.18
CA SER A 275 -10.26 -3.61 47.49
C SER A 275 -9.02 -4.11 48.21
N VAL A 276 -8.51 -3.29 49.11
CA VAL A 276 -7.41 -3.61 50.00
C VAL A 276 -7.97 -3.54 51.43
N ARG A 277 -7.87 -4.63 52.20
CA ARG A 277 -8.42 -4.71 53.55
C ARG A 277 -7.35 -5.25 54.48
N GLU A 278 -7.27 -4.69 55.69
CA GLU A 278 -6.44 -5.27 56.76
C GLU A 278 -7.08 -6.60 57.19
N ILE A 279 -6.28 -7.66 57.28
CA ILE A 279 -6.71 -9.00 57.75
C ILE A 279 -6.28 -9.20 59.17
N THR A 280 -5.05 -8.79 59.50
CA THR A 280 -4.46 -8.93 60.84
C THR A 280 -3.72 -7.65 61.15
N PRO A 281 -4.05 -6.99 62.26
CA PRO A 281 -3.35 -5.79 62.69
C PRO A 281 -1.92 -6.12 63.12
N SER A 282 -1.03 -5.14 63.10
CA SER A 282 0.28 -5.24 63.70
C SER A 282 0.23 -5.11 65.22
N GLU A 283 1.32 -5.48 65.87
CA GLU A 283 1.42 -5.45 67.35
C GLU A 283 1.14 -4.05 67.90
N GLY A 284 0.24 -3.96 68.89
CA GLY A 284 -0.18 -2.73 69.52
C GLY A 284 -1.31 -1.97 68.82
N TYR A 285 -1.88 -2.50 67.73
CA TYR A 285 -2.96 -1.87 66.97
C TYR A 285 -4.23 -2.75 66.92
N LEU A 286 -5.37 -2.09 66.76
CA LEU A 286 -6.64 -2.74 66.45
C LEU A 286 -6.79 -2.92 64.93
N LEU A 287 -7.65 -3.87 64.57
CA LEU A 287 -7.98 -4.10 63.16
C LEU A 287 -8.66 -2.88 62.55
N ASP A 288 -8.17 -2.41 61.42
CA ASP A 288 -8.85 -1.41 60.60
C ASP A 288 -9.89 -2.12 59.73
N GLU A 289 -11.18 -1.92 60.03
CA GLU A 289 -12.31 -2.47 59.31
C GLU A 289 -12.72 -1.61 58.09
N SER A 290 -12.03 -0.49 57.85
CA SER A 290 -12.25 0.33 56.66
C SER A 290 -11.75 -0.38 55.39
N SER A 291 -12.44 -0.21 54.28
CA SER A 291 -12.10 -0.84 52.99
C SER A 291 -12.25 0.09 51.80
#